data_7646801ae728e03ce542f1f5d85868b6
#
_entry.id   7646801ae728e03ce542f1f5d85868b6
#
_cell.length_a   1.000
_cell.length_b   1.000
_cell.length_c   1.000
_cell.angle_alpha   90.00
_cell.angle_beta   90.00
_cell.angle_gamma   90.00
#
_symmetry.space_group_name_H-M   'P 1'
#
loop_
_entity.id
_entity.type
_entity.pdbx_description
1 polymer ?
#
loop_
_entity_poly.entity_id
_entity_poly.type
_entity_poly.pdbx_seq_one_letter_code
_entity_poly.pdbx_strand_id
1 'polypeptide(L)'
;FMELKIKKIFFKSYILNTENQTEFIIKKNLKTYGEYSVCNSSGEIVYSVKIDPKALDKRIKYVFTEHETQNEFYAWADYKWNDTETNGSALKKLYDIFVTPPIEFYIEAESFFGELCIRRSKFNKFDILINNKLKGLITNHKISCDEIDDKALLAMLYVFSKFVSDNEKELVSAKIM
;
A
#
# COMPACT_ATOMS: atom_id res chain seq x y z
N PHE A 1 -8.70 -18.33 -1.49
CA PHE A 1 -8.56 -17.23 -2.45
C PHE A 1 -9.65 -16.19 -2.22
N MET A 2 -9.25 -14.98 -1.89
CA MET A 2 -10.16 -13.85 -1.70
C MET A 2 -9.92 -12.80 -2.78
N GLU A 3 -10.99 -12.26 -3.36
CA GLU A 3 -10.94 -11.17 -4.34
C GLU A 3 -11.96 -10.08 -3.98
N LEU A 4 -11.50 -8.83 -4.00
CA LEU A 4 -12.31 -7.64 -3.82
C LEU A 4 -12.12 -6.71 -5.01
N LYS A 5 -13.20 -6.08 -5.47
CA LYS A 5 -13.16 -5.10 -6.56
C LYS A 5 -12.96 -3.69 -6.01
N ILE A 6 -12.33 -2.82 -6.79
CA ILE A 6 -12.09 -1.42 -6.44
C ILE A 6 -12.82 -0.51 -7.42
N LYS A 7 -13.63 0.42 -6.89
CA LYS A 7 -14.25 1.51 -7.64
C LYS A 7 -13.80 2.83 -7.04
N LYS A 8 -13.20 3.70 -7.86
CA LYS A 8 -12.76 5.04 -7.44
C LYS A 8 -13.81 6.07 -7.85
N ILE A 9 -14.21 6.93 -6.90
CA ILE A 9 -15.11 8.06 -7.15
C ILE A 9 -14.53 9.27 -6.40
N PHE A 10 -14.04 10.28 -7.13
CA PHE A 10 -13.34 11.44 -6.57
C PHE A 10 -12.20 11.04 -5.62
N PHE A 11 -12.27 11.47 -4.37
CA PHE A 11 -11.24 11.21 -3.33
C PHE A 11 -11.50 9.95 -2.50
N LYS A 12 -12.52 9.15 -2.86
CA LYS A 12 -12.88 7.91 -2.16
C LYS A 12 -12.60 6.71 -3.04
N SER A 13 -12.17 5.61 -2.42
CA SER A 13 -12.13 4.30 -3.06
C SER A 13 -13.15 3.39 -2.36
N TYR A 14 -14.01 2.78 -3.15
CA TYR A 14 -15.01 1.82 -2.70
C TYR A 14 -14.46 0.42 -2.96
N ILE A 15 -14.46 -0.40 -1.92
CA ILE A 15 -14.08 -1.81 -1.99
C ILE A 15 -15.37 -2.62 -2.04
N LEU A 16 -15.53 -3.37 -3.10
CA LEU A 16 -16.74 -4.11 -3.42
C LEU A 16 -16.48 -5.62 -3.34
N ASN A 17 -17.48 -6.36 -2.90
CA ASN A 17 -17.48 -7.81 -3.00
C ASN A 17 -17.72 -8.29 -4.44
N THR A 18 -17.77 -9.60 -4.65
CA THR A 18 -18.03 -10.24 -5.96
C THR A 18 -19.38 -9.88 -6.54
N GLU A 19 -20.37 -9.57 -5.69
CA GLU A 19 -21.73 -9.15 -6.06
C GLU A 19 -21.85 -7.64 -6.34
N ASN A 20 -20.73 -6.91 -6.34
CA ASN A 20 -20.62 -5.45 -6.50
C ASN A 20 -21.29 -4.64 -5.36
N GLN A 21 -21.50 -5.24 -4.20
CA GLN A 21 -21.94 -4.51 -3.01
C GLN A 21 -20.74 -3.86 -2.33
N THR A 22 -20.93 -2.66 -1.79
CA THR A 22 -19.87 -1.96 -1.05
C THR A 22 -19.64 -2.63 0.30
N GLU A 23 -18.44 -3.16 0.49
CA GLU A 23 -17.97 -3.71 1.76
C GLU A 23 -17.27 -2.62 2.60
N PHE A 24 -16.35 -1.88 1.96
CA PHE A 24 -15.58 -0.83 2.63
C PHE A 24 -15.49 0.44 1.79
N ILE A 25 -15.27 1.56 2.49
CA ILE A 25 -15.00 2.87 1.89
C ILE A 25 -13.68 3.37 2.45
N ILE A 26 -12.70 3.60 1.58
CA ILE A 26 -11.41 4.20 1.93
C ILE A 26 -11.50 5.70 1.73
N LYS A 27 -11.25 6.44 2.80
CA LYS A 27 -11.26 7.91 2.84
C LYS A 27 -9.86 8.43 3.14
N LYS A 28 -9.39 9.38 2.34
CA LYS A 28 -8.16 10.13 2.63
C LYS A 28 -8.54 11.36 3.48
N ASN A 29 -7.80 11.61 4.56
CA ASN A 29 -7.91 12.88 5.26
C ASN A 29 -7.23 13.96 4.42
N LEU A 30 -7.99 14.92 3.92
CA LEU A 30 -7.46 15.99 3.07
C LEU A 30 -6.70 17.06 3.86
N LYS A 31 -6.87 17.09 5.18
CA LYS A 31 -6.19 18.07 6.05
C LYS A 31 -4.85 17.57 6.56
N THR A 32 -4.64 16.27 6.59
CA THR A 32 -3.44 15.63 7.13
C THR A 32 -2.82 14.73 6.09
N TYR A 33 -1.55 14.98 5.76
CA TYR A 33 -0.81 14.15 4.82
C TYR A 33 -0.62 12.74 5.39
N GLY A 34 -0.80 11.73 4.52
CA GLY A 34 -0.55 10.33 4.89
C GLY A 34 -1.56 9.70 5.83
N GLU A 35 -2.73 10.33 6.05
CA GLU A 35 -3.78 9.78 6.89
C GLU A 35 -4.95 9.24 6.06
N TYR A 36 -5.31 7.99 6.33
CA TYR A 36 -6.43 7.29 5.68
C TYR A 36 -7.27 6.55 6.71
N SER A 37 -8.55 6.36 6.38
CA SER A 37 -9.47 5.52 7.14
C SER A 37 -10.15 4.52 6.21
N VAL A 38 -10.27 3.29 6.66
CA VAL A 38 -11.11 2.25 6.06
C VAL A 38 -12.36 2.15 6.90
N CYS A 39 -13.50 2.46 6.29
CA CYS A 39 -14.80 2.39 6.94
C CYS A 39 -15.60 1.20 6.37
N ASN A 40 -16.38 0.54 7.22
CA ASN A 40 -17.36 -0.45 6.77
C ASN A 40 -18.53 0.21 6.02
N SER A 41 -19.49 -0.58 5.55
CA SER A 41 -20.68 -0.09 4.84
C SER A 41 -21.56 0.80 5.70
N SER A 42 -21.55 0.65 7.03
CA SER A 42 -22.27 1.51 8.00
C SER A 42 -21.57 2.86 8.22
N GLY A 43 -20.34 3.01 7.75
CA GLY A 43 -19.54 4.22 7.91
C GLY A 43 -18.65 4.25 9.15
N GLU A 44 -18.62 3.17 9.94
CA GLU A 44 -17.74 3.00 11.09
C GLU A 44 -16.31 2.73 10.63
N ILE A 45 -15.33 3.31 11.32
CA ILE A 45 -13.92 3.11 11.02
C ILE A 45 -13.48 1.75 11.55
N VAL A 46 -13.01 0.88 10.66
CA VAL A 46 -12.45 -0.44 11.02
C VAL A 46 -10.93 -0.41 11.10
N TYR A 47 -10.29 0.34 10.21
CA TYR A 47 -8.87 0.63 10.24
C TYR A 47 -8.59 2.11 10.00
N SER A 48 -7.56 2.63 10.66
CA SER A 48 -7.00 3.94 10.34
C SER A 48 -5.48 3.85 10.20
N VAL A 49 -4.90 4.71 9.39
CA VAL A 49 -3.45 4.82 9.24
C VAL A 49 -3.04 6.28 9.29
N LYS A 50 -1.94 6.56 9.98
CA LYS A 50 -1.32 7.88 10.08
C LYS A 50 0.19 7.77 10.10
N ILE A 51 0.88 8.86 9.77
CA ILE A 51 2.33 8.94 9.93
C ILE A 51 2.64 9.00 11.43
N ASP A 52 3.64 8.23 11.87
CA ASP A 52 4.14 8.30 13.24
C ASP A 52 4.96 9.59 13.43
N PRO A 53 4.48 10.55 14.23
CA PRO A 53 5.19 11.82 14.46
C PRO A 53 6.44 11.65 15.33
N LYS A 54 6.61 10.50 15.99
CA LYS A 54 7.74 10.20 16.88
C LYS A 54 8.85 9.43 16.19
N ALA A 55 8.67 9.04 14.93
CA ALA A 55 9.71 8.35 14.17
C ALA A 55 10.86 9.32 13.91
N LEU A 56 11.89 9.26 14.75
CA LEU A 56 13.13 10.05 14.64
C LEU A 56 14.09 9.49 13.58
N ASP A 57 13.80 8.31 13.07
CA ASP A 57 14.60 7.65 12.06
C ASP A 57 14.38 8.27 10.68
N LYS A 58 15.39 8.11 9.81
CA LYS A 58 15.36 8.55 8.40
C LYS A 58 14.26 7.88 7.55
N ARG A 59 13.48 6.98 8.12
CA ARG A 59 12.38 6.26 7.47
C ARG A 59 11.06 6.78 7.97
N ILE A 60 10.16 7.09 7.05
CA ILE A 60 8.78 7.39 7.41
C ILE A 60 8.14 6.11 7.94
N LYS A 61 7.67 6.15 9.18
CA LYS A 61 6.86 5.10 9.78
C LYS A 61 5.39 5.48 9.72
N TYR A 62 4.57 4.48 9.43
CA TYR A 62 3.12 4.59 9.50
C TYR A 62 2.60 3.71 10.61
N VAL A 63 1.69 4.25 11.40
CA VAL A 63 0.92 3.49 12.40
C VAL A 63 -0.45 3.23 11.83
N PHE A 64 -0.84 1.99 11.72
CA PHE A 64 -2.21 1.63 11.44
C PHE A 64 -2.83 0.94 12.64
N THR A 65 -4.06 1.34 12.94
CA THR A 65 -4.81 0.92 14.12
C THR A 65 -6.05 0.16 13.66
N GLU A 66 -6.21 -1.04 14.18
CA GLU A 66 -7.46 -1.80 14.08
C GLU A 66 -8.41 -1.31 15.18
N HIS A 67 -9.57 -0.77 14.79
CA HIS A 67 -10.44 -0.09 15.74
C HIS A 67 -11.21 -1.02 16.67
N GLU A 68 -11.48 -2.25 16.26
CA GLU A 68 -12.18 -3.24 17.09
C GLU A 68 -11.31 -3.70 18.26
N THR A 69 -10.06 -4.05 18.00
CA THR A 69 -9.13 -4.58 19.00
C THR A 69 -8.24 -3.52 19.63
N GLN A 70 -8.19 -2.31 19.06
CA GLN A 70 -7.24 -1.24 19.41
C GLN A 70 -5.76 -1.66 19.22
N ASN A 71 -5.50 -2.71 18.43
CA ASN A 71 -4.15 -3.12 18.10
C ASN A 71 -3.52 -2.12 17.14
N GLU A 72 -2.28 -1.77 17.40
CA GLU A 72 -1.46 -0.94 16.53
C GLU A 72 -0.39 -1.79 15.84
N PHE A 73 -0.22 -1.53 14.55
CA PHE A 73 0.77 -2.15 13.70
C PHE A 73 1.60 -1.07 13.04
N TYR A 74 2.82 -1.42 12.65
CA TYR A 74 3.75 -0.48 12.05
C TYR A 74 4.06 -0.87 10.61
N ALA A 75 4.26 0.13 9.75
CA ALA A 75 4.73 -0.06 8.39
C ALA A 75 5.80 0.98 8.07
N TRP A 76 6.77 0.62 7.24
CA TRP A 76 7.82 1.53 6.76
C TRP A 76 8.18 1.23 5.31
N ALA A 77 8.69 2.24 4.61
CA ALA A 77 9.23 2.07 3.28
C ALA A 77 10.73 1.78 3.35
N ASP A 78 11.19 0.77 2.64
CA ASP A 78 12.60 0.53 2.38
C ASP A 78 12.92 0.83 0.91
N TYR A 79 14.05 1.51 0.69
CA TYR A 79 14.49 1.94 -0.62
C TYR A 79 15.54 0.95 -1.11
N LYS A 80 15.12 -0.05 -1.86
CA LYS A 80 16.05 -0.90 -2.60
C LYS A 80 16.35 -0.25 -3.94
N TRP A 81 17.44 0.49 -3.99
CA TRP A 81 18.00 0.90 -5.27
C TRP A 81 18.52 -0.35 -5.97
N ASN A 82 17.94 -0.67 -7.11
CA ASN A 82 18.61 -1.60 -8.01
C ASN A 82 19.88 -0.92 -8.52
N ASP A 83 21.02 -1.34 -7.99
CA ASP A 83 22.36 -0.96 -8.45
C ASP A 83 22.67 -1.53 -9.85
N THR A 84 21.70 -1.52 -10.73
CA THR A 84 22.02 -1.67 -12.14
C THR A 84 22.71 -0.38 -12.53
N GLU A 85 24.04 -0.40 -12.53
CA GLU A 85 24.86 0.55 -13.27
C GLU A 85 24.33 0.60 -14.70
N THR A 86 23.34 1.44 -14.93
CA THR A 86 22.79 1.63 -16.25
C THR A 86 23.76 2.50 -17.03
N ASN A 87 24.76 1.88 -17.65
CA ASN A 87 25.49 2.41 -18.78
C ASN A 87 24.50 2.56 -19.97
N GLY A 88 23.49 3.40 -19.83
CA GLY A 88 22.42 3.55 -20.80
C GLY A 88 22.09 5.01 -21.08
N SER A 89 21.46 5.28 -22.22
CA SER A 89 20.93 6.59 -22.58
C SER A 89 19.93 7.09 -21.52
N ALA A 90 19.75 8.42 -21.41
CA ALA A 90 18.80 9.04 -20.47
C ALA A 90 17.37 8.44 -20.59
N LEU A 91 16.95 8.06 -21.78
CA LEU A 91 15.68 7.37 -22.06
C LEU A 91 15.63 5.98 -21.42
N LYS A 92 16.72 5.21 -21.46
CA LYS A 92 16.80 3.89 -20.82
C LYS A 92 16.75 4.01 -19.31
N LYS A 93 17.46 4.99 -18.73
CA LYS A 93 17.41 5.29 -17.30
C LYS A 93 15.99 5.66 -16.83
N LEU A 94 15.29 6.48 -17.61
CA LEU A 94 13.89 6.81 -17.35
C LEU A 94 13.00 5.56 -17.43
N TYR A 95 13.17 4.73 -18.45
CA TYR A 95 12.41 3.50 -18.60
C TYR A 95 12.66 2.54 -17.43
N ASP A 96 13.90 2.36 -17.01
CA ASP A 96 14.27 1.50 -15.88
C ASP A 96 13.70 2.02 -14.55
N ILE A 97 13.61 3.34 -14.35
CA ILE A 97 12.95 3.96 -13.21
C ILE A 97 11.43 3.64 -13.19
N PHE A 98 10.79 3.59 -14.35
CA PHE A 98 9.36 3.28 -14.46
C PHE A 98 9.06 1.77 -14.38
N VAL A 99 9.98 0.93 -14.77
CA VAL A 99 9.79 -0.53 -14.85
C VAL A 99 10.27 -1.25 -13.59
N THR A 100 11.28 -0.71 -12.94
CA THR A 100 11.86 -1.31 -11.73
C THR A 100 11.53 -0.45 -10.52
N PRO A 101 10.56 -0.83 -9.70
CA PRO A 101 10.17 -0.03 -8.54
C PRO A 101 11.31 0.00 -7.52
N PRO A 102 11.76 1.20 -7.11
CA PRO A 102 12.84 1.35 -6.15
C PRO A 102 12.39 1.20 -4.69
N ILE A 103 11.09 1.04 -4.44
CA ILE A 103 10.52 1.09 -3.10
C ILE A 103 9.74 -0.18 -2.80
N GLU A 104 10.06 -0.79 -1.66
CA GLU A 104 9.29 -1.86 -1.03
C GLU A 104 8.70 -1.34 0.28
N PHE A 105 7.44 -1.63 0.53
CA PHE A 105 6.73 -1.23 1.75
C PHE A 105 6.56 -2.45 2.63
N TYR A 106 7.21 -2.44 3.79
CA TYR A 106 7.13 -3.51 4.78
C TYR A 106 6.10 -3.17 5.85
N ILE A 107 5.34 -4.17 6.25
CA ILE A 107 4.35 -4.10 7.31
C ILE A 107 4.78 -5.06 8.41
N GLU A 108 5.09 -4.50 9.58
CA GLU A 108 5.43 -5.24 10.77
C GLU A 108 4.14 -5.79 11.39
N ALA A 109 3.76 -6.97 10.94
CA ALA A 109 2.58 -7.67 11.45
C ALA A 109 3.03 -8.97 12.11
N GLU A 110 3.81 -8.87 13.20
CA GLU A 110 4.36 -10.04 13.91
C GLU A 110 3.30 -11.09 14.29
N SER A 111 2.05 -10.66 14.40
CA SER A 111 0.97 -11.52 14.92
C SER A 111 0.23 -12.33 13.86
N PHE A 112 0.35 -12.03 12.54
CA PHE A 112 -0.58 -12.62 11.57
C PHE A 112 0.05 -13.62 10.61
N PHE A 113 1.16 -13.27 9.93
CA PHE A 113 1.57 -14.06 8.76
C PHE A 113 3.09 -14.13 8.55
N GLY A 114 3.90 -13.55 9.43
CA GLY A 114 5.31 -13.32 9.19
C GLY A 114 5.56 -11.97 8.48
N GLU A 115 6.60 -11.86 7.70
CA GLU A 115 6.97 -10.64 6.99
C GLU A 115 5.98 -10.36 5.85
N LEU A 116 5.25 -9.26 5.93
CA LEU A 116 4.32 -8.80 4.90
C LEU A 116 4.93 -7.61 4.16
N CYS A 117 5.02 -7.70 2.83
CA CYS A 117 5.58 -6.66 1.99
C CYS A 117 4.66 -6.34 0.81
N ILE A 118 4.55 -5.05 0.47
CA ILE A 118 3.90 -4.58 -0.74
C ILE A 118 4.92 -3.87 -1.59
N ARG A 119 5.07 -4.30 -2.84
CA ARG A 119 5.96 -3.68 -3.82
C ARG A 119 5.26 -3.52 -5.17
N ARG A 120 5.62 -2.51 -5.91
CA ARG A 120 5.17 -2.37 -7.29
C ARG A 120 5.90 -3.39 -8.17
N SER A 121 5.16 -4.20 -8.93
CA SER A 121 5.73 -5.11 -9.93
C SER A 121 5.63 -4.57 -11.35
N LYS A 122 4.60 -3.75 -11.63
CA LYS A 122 4.38 -3.06 -12.92
C LYS A 122 3.59 -1.79 -12.69
N PHE A 123 3.45 -0.97 -13.73
CA PHE A 123 2.57 0.20 -13.67
C PHE A 123 1.16 -0.20 -13.21
N ASN A 124 0.67 0.44 -12.14
CA ASN A 124 -0.62 0.14 -11.48
C ASN A 124 -0.82 -1.32 -11.00
N LYS A 125 0.27 -2.05 -10.78
CA LYS A 125 0.23 -3.41 -10.26
C LYS A 125 1.21 -3.55 -9.10
N PHE A 126 0.71 -4.01 -7.95
CA PHE A 126 1.48 -4.21 -6.73
C PHE A 126 1.35 -5.66 -6.28
N ASP A 127 2.47 -6.27 -5.96
CA ASP A 127 2.53 -7.61 -5.40
C ASP A 127 2.32 -7.53 -3.87
N ILE A 128 1.59 -8.49 -3.33
CA ILE A 128 1.53 -8.78 -1.90
C ILE A 128 2.44 -10.00 -1.68
N LEU A 129 3.50 -9.79 -0.90
CA LEU A 129 4.43 -10.86 -0.54
C LEU A 129 4.27 -11.18 0.95
N ILE A 130 4.23 -12.47 1.26
CA ILE A 130 4.25 -12.98 2.63
C ILE A 130 5.45 -13.91 2.73
N ASN A 131 6.37 -13.63 3.65
CA ASN A 131 7.64 -14.34 3.78
C ASN A 131 8.41 -14.42 2.44
N ASN A 132 8.49 -13.28 1.74
CA ASN A 132 9.12 -13.15 0.42
C ASN A 132 8.48 -13.98 -0.71
N LYS A 133 7.32 -14.59 -0.51
CA LYS A 133 6.57 -15.33 -1.53
C LYS A 133 5.39 -14.52 -2.02
N LEU A 134 5.19 -14.49 -3.34
CA LEU A 134 4.02 -13.84 -3.94
C LEU A 134 2.75 -14.58 -3.54
N LYS A 135 1.85 -13.89 -2.83
CA LYS A 135 0.59 -14.43 -2.31
C LYS A 135 -0.64 -13.66 -2.76
N GLY A 136 -0.45 -12.49 -3.32
CA GLY A 136 -1.56 -11.67 -3.76
C GLY A 136 -1.15 -10.53 -4.68
N LEU A 137 -2.16 -9.80 -5.12
CA LEU A 137 -2.04 -8.76 -6.12
C LEU A 137 -3.01 -7.62 -5.86
N ILE A 138 -2.51 -6.39 -5.98
CA ILE A 138 -3.31 -5.17 -5.97
C ILE A 138 -3.18 -4.50 -7.33
N THR A 139 -4.31 -4.17 -7.94
CA THR A 139 -4.40 -3.37 -9.16
C THR A 139 -5.29 -2.15 -8.95
N ASN A 140 -5.50 -1.34 -9.98
CA ASN A 140 -6.45 -0.23 -9.90
C ASN A 140 -7.91 -0.66 -9.73
N HIS A 141 -8.23 -1.93 -10.02
CA HIS A 141 -9.60 -2.43 -10.10
C HIS A 141 -9.89 -3.57 -9.13
N LYS A 142 -8.86 -4.22 -8.60
CA LYS A 142 -9.05 -5.37 -7.71
C LYS A 142 -7.89 -5.58 -6.74
N ILE A 143 -8.21 -6.25 -5.65
CA ILE A 143 -7.27 -6.82 -4.68
C ILE A 143 -7.56 -8.30 -4.61
N SER A 144 -6.53 -9.14 -4.63
CA SER A 144 -6.67 -10.59 -4.42
C SER A 144 -5.53 -11.12 -3.58
N CYS A 145 -5.81 -12.07 -2.69
CA CYS A 145 -4.81 -12.75 -1.87
C CYS A 145 -5.25 -14.18 -1.55
N ASP A 146 -4.28 -15.09 -1.46
CA ASP A 146 -4.53 -16.49 -1.16
C ASP A 146 -4.52 -16.81 0.34
N GLU A 147 -3.78 -16.02 1.13
CA GLU A 147 -3.52 -16.33 2.55
C GLU A 147 -4.19 -15.35 3.53
N ILE A 148 -4.81 -14.28 3.05
CA ILE A 148 -5.49 -13.31 3.89
C ILE A 148 -6.99 -13.44 3.69
N ASP A 149 -7.71 -13.87 4.74
CA ASP A 149 -9.16 -14.03 4.74
C ASP A 149 -9.88 -12.79 5.32
N ASP A 150 -9.15 -11.90 5.98
CA ASP A 150 -9.69 -10.64 6.49
C ASP A 150 -9.83 -9.62 5.35
N LYS A 151 -11.08 -9.35 4.98
CA LYS A 151 -11.41 -8.37 3.92
C LYS A 151 -11.02 -6.94 4.30
N ALA A 152 -11.14 -6.58 5.58
CA ALA A 152 -10.80 -5.23 6.05
C ALA A 152 -9.29 -5.00 6.00
N LEU A 153 -8.51 -6.03 6.37
CA LEU A 153 -7.06 -6.01 6.21
C LEU A 153 -6.67 -5.88 4.73
N LEU A 154 -7.29 -6.64 3.83
CA LEU A 154 -7.05 -6.49 2.38
C LEU A 154 -7.35 -5.06 1.89
N ALA A 155 -8.45 -4.46 2.36
CA ALA A 155 -8.78 -3.08 2.04
C ALA A 155 -7.71 -2.11 2.56
N MET A 156 -7.13 -2.37 3.75
CA MET A 156 -6.03 -1.59 4.30
C MET A 156 -4.74 -1.77 3.47
N LEU A 157 -4.43 -2.98 2.99
CA LEU A 157 -3.26 -3.21 2.12
C LEU A 157 -3.34 -2.40 0.82
N TYR A 158 -4.54 -2.13 0.31
CA TYR A 158 -4.71 -1.22 -0.81
C TYR A 158 -4.26 0.21 -0.47
N VAL A 159 -4.44 0.68 0.77
CA VAL A 159 -3.92 1.99 1.20
C VAL A 159 -2.40 2.02 1.10
N PHE A 160 -1.70 0.95 1.51
CA PHE A 160 -0.24 0.88 1.40
C PHE A 160 0.25 0.92 -0.05
N SER A 161 -0.51 0.38 -1.00
CA SER A 161 -0.19 0.53 -2.42
C SER A 161 -0.21 2.01 -2.87
N LYS A 162 -0.99 2.87 -2.21
CA LYS A 162 -0.98 4.32 -2.45
C LYS A 162 0.28 4.96 -1.89
N PHE A 163 0.69 4.57 -0.69
CA PHE A 163 1.94 5.06 -0.10
C PHE A 163 3.15 4.69 -0.94
N VAL A 164 3.24 3.46 -1.47
CA VAL A 164 4.29 3.08 -2.42
C VAL A 164 4.29 4.02 -3.62
N SER A 165 3.13 4.26 -4.23
CA SER A 165 3.01 5.16 -5.38
C SER A 165 3.40 6.60 -5.07
N ASP A 166 3.02 7.11 -3.91
CA ASP A 166 3.28 8.51 -3.52
C ASP A 166 4.78 8.69 -3.19
N ASN A 167 5.38 7.76 -2.45
CA ASN A 167 6.81 7.78 -2.14
C ASN A 167 7.69 7.66 -3.40
N GLU A 168 7.31 6.81 -4.37
CA GLU A 168 8.04 6.72 -5.65
C GLU A 168 8.03 8.05 -6.42
N LYS A 169 6.90 8.75 -6.46
CA LYS A 169 6.81 10.06 -7.15
C LYS A 169 7.73 11.09 -6.52
N GLU A 170 7.79 11.14 -5.19
CA GLU A 170 8.67 12.06 -4.47
C GLU A 170 10.15 11.78 -4.77
N LEU A 171 10.55 10.50 -4.78
CA LEU A 171 11.92 10.11 -5.08
C LEU A 171 12.33 10.44 -6.53
N VAL A 172 11.45 10.17 -7.49
CA VAL A 172 11.70 10.49 -8.89
C VAL A 172 11.86 12.01 -9.07
N SER A 173 11.02 12.80 -8.40
CA SER A 173 11.11 14.26 -8.42
C SER A 173 12.42 14.76 -7.83
N ALA A 174 12.89 14.18 -6.73
CA ALA A 174 14.15 14.55 -6.09
C ALA A 174 15.40 14.16 -6.90
N LYS A 175 15.31 13.20 -7.82
CA LYS A 175 16.43 12.80 -8.70
C LYS A 175 16.54 13.63 -9.98
N ILE A 176 15.45 14.26 -10.38
CA ILE A 176 15.42 15.07 -11.62
C ILE A 176 15.86 16.52 -11.35
N MET A 177 15.82 16.95 -10.10
CA MET A 177 16.39 18.23 -9.65
C MET A 177 17.88 18.10 -9.31
#